data_9d1e1bb8341565eda932e5efc758c33d
#
_entry.id   9d1e1bb8341565eda932e5efc758c33d
#
_cell.length_a   1.000
_cell.length_b   1.000
_cell.length_c   1.000
_cell.angle_alpha   90.00
_cell.angle_beta   90.00
_cell.angle_gamma   90.00
#
_symmetry.space_group_name_H-M   'P 1'
#
loop_
_entity.id
_entity.type
_entity.pdbx_description
1 polymer ?
#
loop_
_entity_poly.entity_id
_entity_poly.type
_entity_poly.pdbx_seq_one_letter_code
_entity_poly.pdbx_strand_id
1 'polypeptide(L)'
;MRTIILFIALFITLTSNAQDKSVVKTSTISVKGNCEECKKRIENAADIKGVKLAVWDEVTQALTVTYKTDKVSIEQIEKAIAASGHDVGAVKGNDAKYNNLPDCCKYRDKKCELPKK
;
A
#
# COMPACT_ATOMS: atom_id res chain seq x y z
N MET A 1 -47.66 -56.10 14.99
CA MET A 1 -47.32 -55.16 13.93
C MET A 1 -46.93 -53.83 14.60
N ARG A 2 -45.65 -53.58 14.69
CA ARG A 2 -45.13 -52.39 15.33
C ARG A 2 -44.36 -51.63 14.28
N THR A 3 -44.97 -50.57 13.82
CA THR A 3 -44.41 -49.69 12.81
C THR A 3 -43.36 -48.80 13.47
N ILE A 4 -42.11 -49.08 13.17
CA ILE A 4 -40.98 -48.22 13.59
C ILE A 4 -40.82 -47.15 12.56
N ILE A 5 -41.23 -45.93 12.93
CA ILE A 5 -40.99 -44.75 12.10
C ILE A 5 -39.59 -44.25 12.43
N LEU A 6 -38.67 -44.52 11.51
CA LEU A 6 -37.32 -43.98 11.53
C LEU A 6 -37.39 -42.51 11.07
N PHE A 7 -37.32 -41.61 12.04
CA PHE A 7 -37.03 -40.17 11.76
C PHE A 7 -35.56 -40.05 11.46
N ILE A 8 -35.25 -40.05 10.17
CA ILE A 8 -33.93 -39.60 9.72
C ILE A 8 -33.93 -38.06 9.76
N ALA A 9 -33.44 -37.53 10.87
CA ALA A 9 -33.15 -36.09 10.96
C ALA A 9 -31.98 -35.81 10.03
N LEU A 10 -32.28 -35.30 8.83
CA LEU A 10 -31.27 -34.80 7.91
C LEU A 10 -30.70 -33.48 8.46
N PHE A 11 -29.63 -33.60 9.22
CA PHE A 11 -28.83 -32.45 9.62
C PHE A 11 -28.14 -31.89 8.36
N ILE A 12 -28.79 -30.93 7.72
CA ILE A 12 -28.16 -30.08 6.72
C ILE A 12 -27.24 -29.14 7.49
N THR A 13 -26.00 -29.50 7.64
CA THR A 13 -24.96 -28.57 8.08
C THR A 13 -24.74 -27.57 6.96
N LEU A 14 -25.38 -26.41 7.07
CA LEU A 14 -25.01 -25.24 6.31
C LEU A 14 -23.60 -24.83 6.72
N THR A 15 -22.62 -25.36 6.01
CA THR A 15 -21.28 -24.79 6.05
C THR A 15 -21.36 -23.42 5.39
N SER A 16 -21.57 -22.39 6.19
CA SER A 16 -21.38 -21.03 5.75
C SER A 16 -19.90 -20.88 5.37
N ASN A 17 -19.61 -21.03 4.11
CA ASN A 17 -18.35 -20.54 3.57
C ASN A 17 -18.40 -19.02 3.74
N ALA A 18 -17.88 -18.52 4.85
CA ALA A 18 -17.50 -17.14 4.98
C ALA A 18 -16.36 -16.95 3.98
N GLN A 19 -16.70 -16.63 2.75
CA GLN A 19 -15.73 -16.11 1.80
C GLN A 19 -15.27 -14.78 2.38
N ASP A 20 -14.04 -14.75 2.89
CA ASP A 20 -13.33 -13.51 3.17
C ASP A 20 -13.32 -12.72 1.86
N LYS A 21 -14.29 -11.84 1.72
CA LYS A 21 -14.29 -10.87 0.63
C LYS A 21 -13.15 -9.92 0.91
N SER A 22 -12.00 -10.15 0.28
CA SER A 22 -10.92 -9.19 0.33
C SER A 22 -11.45 -7.84 -0.15
N VAL A 23 -11.51 -6.86 0.76
CA VAL A 23 -11.94 -5.52 0.43
C VAL A 23 -10.77 -4.80 -0.21
N VAL A 24 -10.96 -4.38 -1.44
CA VAL A 24 -10.02 -3.50 -2.15
C VAL A 24 -10.32 -2.06 -1.77
N LYS A 25 -9.34 -1.37 -1.25
CA LYS A 25 -9.46 0.02 -0.83
C LYS A 25 -8.45 0.89 -1.58
N THR A 26 -8.86 2.11 -1.89
CA THR A 26 -7.97 3.14 -2.44
C THR A 26 -7.77 4.24 -1.41
N SER A 27 -6.52 4.59 -1.15
CA SER A 27 -6.15 5.65 -0.22
C SER A 27 -5.11 6.57 -0.84
N THR A 28 -5.06 7.80 -0.36
CA THR A 28 -4.06 8.79 -0.77
C THR A 28 -3.16 9.10 0.41
N ILE A 29 -1.85 9.02 0.18
CA ILE A 29 -0.81 9.23 1.19
C ILE A 29 0.12 10.33 0.69
N SER A 30 0.49 11.26 1.57
CA SER A 30 1.51 12.26 1.24
C SER A 30 2.90 11.63 1.28
N VAL A 31 3.65 11.72 0.19
CA VAL A 31 5.02 11.20 0.08
C VAL A 31 5.92 12.27 -0.54
N LYS A 32 6.99 12.60 0.15
CA LYS A 32 7.94 13.61 -0.29
C LYS A 32 8.88 13.09 -1.38
N GLY A 33 9.01 13.86 -2.44
CA GLY A 33 9.89 13.58 -3.56
C GLY A 33 10.00 14.80 -4.46
N ASN A 34 10.89 14.77 -5.47
CA ASN A 34 11.17 15.93 -6.33
C ASN A 34 10.94 15.67 -7.82
N CYS A 35 11.12 14.43 -8.27
CA CYS A 35 11.32 14.17 -9.68
C CYS A 35 10.80 12.79 -10.09
N GLU A 36 10.87 12.51 -11.37
CA GLU A 36 10.43 11.24 -11.93
C GLU A 36 11.22 10.04 -11.39
N GLU A 37 12.50 10.22 -11.06
CA GLU A 37 13.29 9.17 -10.38
C GLU A 37 12.73 8.86 -8.99
N CYS A 38 12.24 9.88 -8.29
CA CYS A 38 11.53 9.68 -7.02
C CYS A 38 10.22 8.92 -7.24
N LYS A 39 9.48 9.26 -8.31
CA LYS A 39 8.24 8.58 -8.67
C LYS A 39 8.47 7.08 -8.82
N LYS A 40 9.44 6.68 -9.61
CA LYS A 40 9.78 5.26 -9.81
C LYS A 40 10.14 4.58 -8.49
N ARG A 41 10.95 5.22 -7.67
CA ARG A 41 11.40 4.67 -6.39
C ARG A 41 10.26 4.54 -5.39
N ILE A 42 9.42 5.55 -5.27
CA ILE A 42 8.24 5.55 -4.39
C ILE A 42 7.26 4.47 -4.81
N GLU A 43 6.93 4.40 -6.09
CA GLU A 43 6.00 3.40 -6.62
C GLU A 43 6.53 1.97 -6.46
N ASN A 44 7.82 1.75 -6.72
CA ASN A 44 8.46 0.46 -6.49
C ASN A 44 8.49 0.07 -5.01
N ALA A 45 8.75 1.02 -4.13
CA ALA A 45 8.74 0.78 -2.68
C ALA A 45 7.35 0.43 -2.16
N ALA A 46 6.31 1.03 -2.73
CA ALA A 46 4.92 0.77 -2.38
C ALA A 46 4.39 -0.55 -2.97
N ASP A 47 5.08 -1.11 -3.96
CA ASP A 47 4.66 -2.35 -4.64
C ASP A 47 5.02 -3.59 -3.81
N ILE A 48 4.38 -3.69 -2.66
CA ILE A 48 4.51 -4.84 -1.76
C ILE A 48 3.30 -5.76 -1.88
N LYS A 49 3.42 -6.96 -1.33
CA LYS A 49 2.34 -7.96 -1.38
C LYS A 49 1.03 -7.39 -0.82
N GLY A 50 -0.02 -7.45 -1.62
CA GLY A 50 -1.35 -6.93 -1.29
C GLY A 50 -1.67 -5.59 -1.93
N VAL A 51 -0.68 -4.87 -2.42
CA VAL A 51 -0.87 -3.65 -3.20
C VAL A 51 -1.16 -4.02 -4.66
N LYS A 52 -2.20 -3.42 -5.22
CA LYS A 52 -2.61 -3.64 -6.61
C LYS A 52 -2.11 -2.56 -7.55
N LEU A 53 -2.07 -1.33 -7.08
CA LEU A 53 -1.66 -0.18 -7.86
C LEU A 53 -1.12 0.89 -6.92
N ALA A 54 -0.03 1.52 -7.32
CA ALA A 54 0.54 2.68 -6.65
C ALA A 54 0.96 3.71 -7.69
N VAL A 55 0.41 4.90 -7.60
CA VAL A 55 0.70 6.01 -8.52
C VAL A 55 1.01 7.27 -7.71
N TRP A 56 2.21 7.78 -7.86
CA TRP A 56 2.65 9.00 -7.20
C TRP A 56 2.61 10.18 -8.16
N ASP A 57 2.07 11.28 -7.69
CA ASP A 57 2.00 12.54 -8.44
C ASP A 57 3.07 13.50 -7.92
N GLU A 58 3.91 13.98 -8.84
CA GLU A 58 5.02 14.87 -8.54
C GLU A 58 4.55 16.26 -8.08
N VAL A 59 3.47 16.76 -8.65
CA VAL A 59 2.96 18.10 -8.37
C VAL A 59 2.31 18.18 -7.00
N THR A 60 1.44 17.23 -6.70
CA THR A 60 0.71 17.16 -5.42
C THR A 60 1.49 16.44 -4.32
N GLN A 61 2.53 15.69 -4.70
CA GLN A 61 3.28 14.80 -3.81
C GLN A 61 2.37 13.79 -3.10
N ALA A 62 1.35 13.35 -3.79
CA ALA A 62 0.37 12.40 -3.30
C ALA A 62 0.55 11.04 -3.99
N LEU A 63 0.64 9.99 -3.18
CA LEU A 63 0.60 8.62 -3.64
C LEU A 63 -0.83 8.09 -3.52
N THR A 64 -1.42 7.74 -4.64
CA THR A 64 -2.69 7.01 -4.66
C THR A 64 -2.38 5.51 -4.70
N VAL A 65 -2.80 4.79 -3.70
CA VAL A 65 -2.55 3.35 -3.56
C VAL A 65 -3.86 2.59 -3.46
N THR A 66 -3.97 1.54 -4.28
CA THR A 66 -5.08 0.59 -4.25
C THR A 66 -4.55 -0.73 -3.72
N TYR A 67 -5.15 -1.25 -2.67
CA TYR A 67 -4.64 -2.41 -1.94
C TYR A 67 -5.75 -3.28 -1.36
N LYS A 68 -5.41 -4.53 -1.07
CA LYS A 68 -6.29 -5.47 -0.39
C LYS A 68 -6.12 -5.34 1.11
N THR A 69 -7.18 -4.95 1.81
CA THR A 69 -7.13 -4.68 3.26
C THR A 69 -6.88 -5.91 4.12
N ASP A 70 -7.16 -7.10 3.60
CA ASP A 70 -6.85 -8.37 4.25
C ASP A 70 -5.40 -8.83 4.07
N LYS A 71 -4.64 -8.19 3.17
CA LYS A 71 -3.25 -8.56 2.84
C LYS A 71 -2.23 -7.55 3.35
N VAL A 72 -2.56 -6.28 3.34
CA VAL A 72 -1.64 -5.20 3.70
C VAL A 72 -2.37 -4.03 4.34
N SER A 73 -1.72 -3.35 5.26
CA SER A 73 -2.23 -2.11 5.88
C SER A 73 -1.52 -0.89 5.31
N ILE A 74 -2.12 0.28 5.50
CA ILE A 74 -1.48 1.57 5.15
C ILE A 74 -0.16 1.73 5.88
N GLU A 75 -0.09 1.38 7.15
CA GLU A 75 1.13 1.47 7.96
C GLU A 75 2.28 0.64 7.39
N GLN A 76 1.98 -0.54 6.86
CA GLN A 76 2.98 -1.39 6.20
C GLN A 76 3.48 -0.78 4.90
N ILE A 77 2.59 -0.15 4.12
CA ILE A 77 2.94 0.56 2.89
C ILE A 77 3.82 1.78 3.22
N GLU A 78 3.44 2.57 4.22
CA GLU A 78 4.21 3.72 4.68
C GLU A 78 5.62 3.31 5.15
N LYS A 79 5.74 2.24 5.92
CA LYS A 79 7.04 1.71 6.35
C LYS A 79 7.91 1.28 5.18
N ALA A 80 7.34 0.63 4.18
CA ALA A 80 8.07 0.22 2.98
C ALA A 80 8.60 1.42 2.20
N ILE A 81 7.80 2.47 2.06
CA ILE A 81 8.21 3.72 1.40
C ILE A 81 9.28 4.44 2.21
N ALA A 82 9.10 4.57 3.52
CA ALA A 82 10.07 5.19 4.42
C ALA A 82 11.43 4.45 4.39
N ALA A 83 11.40 3.13 4.28
CA ALA A 83 12.61 2.32 4.14
C ALA A 83 13.40 2.62 2.86
N SER A 84 12.77 3.20 1.84
CA SER A 84 13.43 3.63 0.59
C SER A 84 14.08 5.02 0.68
N GLY A 85 13.88 5.75 1.78
CA GLY A 85 14.45 7.08 2.01
C GLY A 85 13.49 8.24 1.77
N HIS A 86 12.22 7.99 1.53
CA HIS A 86 11.20 9.02 1.34
C HIS A 86 10.35 9.21 2.60
N ASP A 87 10.14 10.46 2.99
CA ASP A 87 9.21 10.80 4.07
C ASP A 87 7.77 10.55 3.61
N VAL A 88 7.02 9.84 4.41
CA VAL A 88 5.65 9.44 4.08
C VAL A 88 4.71 9.69 5.24
N GLY A 89 3.69 10.53 5.03
CA GLY A 89 2.78 10.93 6.11
C GLY A 89 3.56 11.49 7.30
N ALA A 90 3.35 10.90 8.48
CA ALA A 90 4.09 11.25 9.71
C ALA A 90 5.37 10.42 9.90
N VAL A 91 5.66 9.49 9.00
CA VAL A 91 6.82 8.59 9.08
C VAL A 91 8.00 9.20 8.34
N LYS A 92 9.10 9.40 9.07
CA LYS A 92 10.35 9.90 8.47
C LYS A 92 11.02 8.81 7.65
N GLY A 93 11.48 9.15 6.45
CA GLY A 93 12.29 8.27 5.62
C GLY A 93 13.62 7.90 6.28
N ASN A 94 14.11 6.70 5.99
CA ASN A 94 15.38 6.21 6.49
C ASN A 94 16.53 7.13 6.05
N ASP A 95 17.28 7.67 6.99
CA ASP A 95 18.33 8.66 6.72
C ASP A 95 19.49 8.09 5.89
N ALA A 96 19.91 6.85 6.15
CA ALA A 96 20.97 6.22 5.37
C ALA A 96 20.55 6.01 3.91
N LYS A 97 19.31 5.62 3.67
CA LYS A 97 18.76 5.50 2.32
C LYS A 97 18.58 6.86 1.66
N TYR A 98 18.12 7.85 2.40
CA TYR A 98 18.02 9.22 1.90
C TYR A 98 19.38 9.75 1.43
N ASN A 99 20.43 9.56 2.23
CA ASN A 99 21.77 10.01 1.91
C ASN A 99 22.35 9.36 0.66
N ASN A 100 21.89 8.16 0.33
CA ASN A 100 22.27 7.42 -0.88
C ASN A 100 21.39 7.74 -2.10
N LEU A 101 20.37 8.58 -1.95
CA LEU A 101 19.57 9.00 -3.09
C LEU A 101 20.40 9.83 -4.07
N PRO A 102 20.13 9.77 -5.38
CA PRO A 102 20.67 10.72 -6.34
C PRO A 102 20.36 12.16 -5.93
N ASP A 103 21.22 13.10 -6.30
CA ASP A 103 21.05 14.51 -5.92
C ASP A 103 19.69 15.06 -6.34
N CYS A 104 19.16 14.63 -7.49
CA CYS A 104 17.83 15.02 -7.94
C CYS A 104 16.70 14.51 -7.04
N CYS A 105 16.93 13.50 -6.22
CA CYS A 105 15.95 12.93 -5.28
C CYS A 105 16.11 13.45 -3.84
N LYS A 106 17.09 14.30 -3.58
CA LYS A 106 17.32 14.88 -2.23
C LYS A 106 16.37 16.03 -1.94
N TYR A 107 15.11 15.68 -1.79
CA TYR A 107 14.00 16.60 -1.60
C TYR A 107 14.09 17.44 -0.31
N ARG A 108 14.84 16.98 0.70
CA ARG A 108 15.06 17.74 1.96
C ARG A 108 15.97 18.93 1.74
N ASP A 109 16.88 18.85 0.79
CA ASP A 109 17.89 19.87 0.53
C ASP A 109 17.45 20.95 -0.46
N LYS A 110 16.26 20.82 -1.04
CA LYS A 110 15.68 21.75 -2.05
C LYS A 110 16.57 22.05 -3.26
N LYS A 111 17.57 21.23 -3.52
CA LYS A 111 18.60 21.49 -4.53
C LYS A 111 18.22 21.16 -5.97
N CYS A 112 17.09 20.53 -6.16
CA CYS A 112 16.57 20.23 -7.50
C CYS A 112 15.31 21.03 -7.75
N GLU A 113 15.43 22.33 -7.92
CA GLU A 113 14.45 23.06 -8.69
C GLU A 113 14.70 22.74 -10.17
N LEU A 114 13.95 21.79 -10.70
CA LEU A 114 13.87 21.65 -12.14
C LEU A 114 13.36 22.97 -12.71
N PRO A 115 13.99 23.50 -13.78
CA PRO A 115 13.48 24.69 -14.40
C PRO A 115 12.02 24.44 -14.78
N LYS A 116 11.14 25.24 -14.24
CA LYS A 116 9.73 25.23 -14.64
C LYS A 116 9.68 25.57 -16.12
N LYS A 117 9.36 24.58 -16.90
CA LYS A 117 8.99 24.85 -18.29
C LYS A 117 7.62 25.47 -18.35
#